data_0c85130f6ed0d4b97d97b716fa3313c1
#
_entry.id   0c85130f6ed0d4b97d97b716fa3313c1
#
_cell.length_a   1.000
_cell.length_b   1.000
_cell.length_c   1.000
_cell.angle_alpha   90.00
_cell.angle_beta   90.00
_cell.angle_gamma   90.00
#
_symmetry.space_group_name_H-M   'P 1'
#
loop_
_entity.id
_entity.type
_entity.pdbx_description
1 polymer ?
#
loop_
_entity_poly.entity_id
_entity_poly.type
_entity_poly.pdbx_seq_one_letter_code
_entity_poly.pdbx_strand_id
1 'polypeptide(L)'
;MDLAAVAHLSAIKAGYAFMHCFDGFRTSHEMQRIEALDYEDLRPLMDTEALDAFRHKSLNPEHPTNRGNNVNPDIYFQCKEGANVKAAVVPETVQHYKIGRASCRERV
;
A
#
# COMPACT_ATOMS: atom_id res chain seq x y z
N MET A 1 10.32 10.16 2.78
CA MET A 1 10.68 8.84 2.26
C MET A 1 9.96 7.71 3.00
N ASP A 2 9.92 7.74 4.28
CA ASP A 2 9.41 6.68 5.16
C ASP A 2 7.97 6.31 4.90
N LEU A 3 7.13 7.31 4.72
CA LEU A 3 5.71 7.09 4.45
C LEU A 3 5.44 6.41 3.10
N ALA A 4 6.36 6.50 2.15
CA ALA A 4 6.22 5.80 0.87
C ALA A 4 6.28 4.28 1.06
N ALA A 5 7.27 3.79 1.82
CA ALA A 5 7.38 2.36 2.13
C ALA A 5 6.17 1.87 2.93
N VAL A 6 5.74 2.63 3.95
CA VAL A 6 4.53 2.32 4.73
C VAL A 6 3.29 2.26 3.84
N ALA A 7 3.12 3.21 2.92
CA ALA A 7 1.98 3.21 2.00
C ALA A 7 1.98 1.99 1.08
N HIS A 8 3.14 1.60 0.51
CA HIS A 8 3.24 0.42 -0.35
C HIS A 8 2.94 -0.88 0.40
N LEU A 9 3.57 -1.10 1.55
CA LEU A 9 3.36 -2.29 2.35
C LEU A 9 1.91 -2.39 2.83
N SER A 10 1.34 -1.25 3.27
CA SER A 10 -0.06 -1.19 3.69
C SER A 10 -1.04 -1.45 2.55
N ALA A 11 -0.76 -0.93 1.35
CA ALA A 11 -1.61 -1.15 0.18
C ALA A 11 -1.68 -2.64 -0.21
N ILE A 12 -0.54 -3.33 -0.17
CA ILE A 12 -0.47 -4.77 -0.46
C ILE A 12 -1.22 -5.56 0.61
N LYS A 13 -0.92 -5.30 1.88
CA LYS A 13 -1.51 -6.01 3.02
C LYS A 13 -3.02 -5.83 3.12
N ALA A 14 -3.51 -4.59 3.05
CA ALA A 14 -4.93 -4.30 3.15
C ALA A 14 -5.71 -4.58 1.84
N GLY A 15 -5.00 -4.73 0.71
CA GLY A 15 -5.62 -4.80 -0.61
C GLY A 15 -6.46 -3.56 -0.93
N TYR A 16 -6.00 -2.39 -0.48
CA TYR A 16 -6.67 -1.10 -0.61
C TYR A 16 -5.73 -0.08 -1.24
N ALA A 17 -6.27 0.83 -2.07
CA ALA A 17 -5.46 1.83 -2.77
C ALA A 17 -5.01 2.94 -1.81
N PHE A 18 -3.73 3.31 -1.89
CA PHE A 18 -3.14 4.41 -1.15
C PHE A 18 -2.60 5.46 -2.12
N MET A 19 -2.73 6.71 -1.74
CA MET A 19 -2.11 7.83 -2.41
C MET A 19 -1.12 8.50 -1.44
N HIS A 20 0.17 8.45 -1.78
CA HIS A 20 1.22 9.14 -1.03
C HIS A 20 1.45 10.52 -1.67
N CYS A 21 1.08 11.56 -0.97
CA CYS A 21 1.21 12.94 -1.43
C CYS A 21 2.27 13.69 -0.62
N PHE A 22 3.02 14.55 -1.29
CA PHE A 22 3.96 15.49 -0.68
C PHE A 22 3.99 16.80 -1.47
N ASP A 23 4.38 17.88 -0.81
CA ASP A 23 4.51 19.18 -1.45
C ASP A 23 5.62 19.17 -2.51
N GLY A 24 5.33 19.66 -3.70
CA GLY A 24 6.21 19.52 -4.85
C GLY A 24 7.35 20.56 -4.88
N PHE A 25 7.04 21.83 -4.80
CA PHE A 25 8.01 22.87 -5.14
C PHE A 25 9.15 23.00 -4.12
N ARG A 26 8.84 23.27 -2.87
CA ARG A 26 9.87 23.40 -1.82
C ARG A 26 10.51 22.07 -1.49
N THR A 27 9.72 21.07 -1.15
CA THR A 27 10.20 19.77 -0.72
C THR A 27 11.02 19.03 -1.77
N SER A 28 10.70 19.21 -3.05
CA SER A 28 11.44 18.57 -4.15
C SER A 28 12.78 19.26 -4.48
N HIS A 29 13.00 20.49 -4.03
CA HIS A 29 14.22 21.26 -4.28
C HIS A 29 15.12 21.40 -3.04
N GLU A 30 14.65 20.99 -1.88
CA GLU A 30 15.46 20.97 -0.66
C GLU A 30 16.44 19.80 -0.66
N MET A 31 17.71 20.12 -0.41
CA MET A 31 18.72 19.10 -0.16
C MET A 31 18.79 18.80 1.33
N GLN A 32 18.34 17.60 1.71
CA GLN A 32 18.39 17.14 3.09
C GLN A 32 19.17 15.84 3.19
N ARG A 33 19.98 15.73 4.23
CA ARG A 33 20.61 14.46 4.56
C ARG A 33 19.58 13.54 5.19
N ILE A 34 19.33 12.42 4.58
CA ILE A 34 18.42 11.40 5.07
C ILE A 34 19.13 10.07 5.25
N GLU A 35 18.66 9.30 6.17
CA GLU A 35 19.02 7.88 6.29
C GLU A 35 18.20 7.09 5.24
N ALA A 36 18.89 6.42 4.35
CA ALA A 36 18.26 5.60 3.32
C ALA A 36 17.68 4.33 3.96
N LEU A 37 16.54 3.89 3.42
CA LEU A 37 15.98 2.59 3.77
C LEU A 37 16.76 1.49 3.09
N ASP A 38 17.16 0.47 3.84
CA ASP A 38 17.69 -0.75 3.25
C ASP A 38 16.55 -1.67 2.80
N TYR A 39 16.71 -2.28 1.64
CA TYR A 39 15.76 -3.28 1.14
C TYR A 39 15.74 -4.54 2.00
N GLU A 40 16.83 -4.89 2.63
CA GLU A 40 16.92 -6.05 3.54
C GLU A 40 16.06 -5.83 4.79
N ASP A 41 15.91 -4.60 5.25
CA ASP A 41 15.02 -4.25 6.36
C ASP A 41 13.53 -4.28 5.95
N LEU A 42 13.24 -3.99 4.69
CA LEU A 42 11.87 -3.98 4.17
C LEU A 42 11.36 -5.37 3.81
N ARG A 43 12.25 -6.28 3.41
CA ARG A 43 11.90 -7.63 2.97
C ARG A 43 11.11 -8.44 4.01
N PRO A 44 11.52 -8.50 5.29
CA PRO A 44 10.77 -9.24 6.31
C PRO A 44 9.43 -8.60 6.67
N LEU A 45 9.23 -7.34 6.33
CA LEU A 45 7.96 -6.63 6.57
C LEU A 45 6.93 -6.90 5.47
N MET A 46 7.36 -7.45 4.34
CA MET A 46 6.47 -7.73 3.21
C MET A 46 5.63 -8.98 3.48
N ASP A 47 4.32 -8.83 3.37
CA ASP A 47 3.39 -9.96 3.37
C ASP A 47 3.42 -10.62 1.99
N THR A 48 4.13 -11.74 1.88
CA THR A 48 4.31 -12.48 0.61
C THR A 48 3.02 -13.12 0.14
N GLU A 49 2.17 -13.58 1.05
CA GLU A 49 0.87 -14.17 0.71
C GLU A 49 -0.07 -13.10 0.11
N ALA A 50 -0.14 -11.92 0.75
CA ALA A 50 -0.90 -10.80 0.22
C ALA A 50 -0.36 -10.32 -1.14
N LEU A 51 0.97 -10.33 -1.33
CA LEU A 51 1.61 -9.99 -2.59
C LEU A 51 1.24 -10.98 -3.71
N ASP A 52 1.28 -12.27 -3.41
CA ASP A 52 0.92 -13.30 -4.39
C ASP A 52 -0.57 -13.24 -4.72
N ALA A 53 -1.44 -13.03 -3.74
CA ALA A 53 -2.85 -12.79 -3.96
C ALA A 53 -3.10 -11.55 -4.84
N PHE A 54 -2.31 -10.49 -4.66
CA PHE A 54 -2.35 -9.31 -5.52
C PHE A 54 -1.93 -9.63 -6.96
N ARG A 55 -0.84 -10.38 -7.15
CA ARG A 55 -0.34 -10.79 -8.47
C ARG A 55 -1.33 -11.68 -9.20
N HIS A 56 -1.98 -12.60 -8.52
CA HIS A 56 -3.02 -13.45 -9.11
C HIS A 56 -4.26 -12.67 -9.58
N LYS A 57 -4.48 -11.48 -9.05
CA LYS A 57 -5.54 -10.58 -9.50
C LYS A 57 -5.15 -9.71 -10.69
N SER A 58 -3.88 -9.69 -11.08
CA SER A 58 -3.45 -8.92 -12.25
C SER A 58 -3.99 -9.53 -13.55
N LEU A 59 -4.01 -8.71 -14.61
CA LEU A 59 -4.42 -9.21 -15.94
C LEU A 59 -3.42 -10.24 -16.43
N ASN A 60 -3.92 -11.44 -16.69
CA ASN A 60 -3.12 -12.56 -17.18
C ASN A 60 -3.80 -13.15 -18.43
N PRO A 61 -3.12 -13.23 -19.58
CA PRO A 61 -3.68 -13.83 -20.79
C PRO A 61 -4.10 -15.30 -20.64
N GLU A 62 -3.44 -16.05 -19.76
CA GLU A 62 -3.78 -17.45 -19.49
C GLU A 62 -5.07 -17.59 -18.65
N HIS A 63 -5.39 -16.57 -17.87
CA HIS A 63 -6.60 -16.49 -17.05
C HIS A 63 -7.26 -15.13 -17.24
N PRO A 64 -7.87 -14.86 -18.40
CA PRO A 64 -8.41 -13.55 -18.71
C PRO A 64 -9.59 -13.20 -17.79
N THR A 65 -9.51 -12.03 -17.18
CA THR A 65 -10.57 -11.48 -16.36
C THR A 65 -10.96 -10.11 -16.86
N ASN A 66 -12.25 -9.79 -16.81
CA ASN A 66 -12.74 -8.46 -17.15
C ASN A 66 -12.86 -7.60 -15.89
N ARG A 67 -12.19 -6.43 -15.92
CA ARG A 67 -12.25 -5.44 -14.83
C ARG A 67 -12.46 -4.05 -15.41
N GLY A 68 -13.04 -3.17 -14.61
CA GLY A 68 -13.22 -1.77 -15.00
C GLY A 68 -14.43 -1.55 -15.90
N ASN A 69 -15.47 -2.36 -15.77
CA ASN A 69 -16.74 -2.14 -16.42
C ASN A 69 -17.41 -0.86 -15.92
N ASN A 70 -18.14 -0.18 -16.81
CA ASN A 70 -19.07 0.84 -16.38
C ASN A 70 -20.13 0.23 -15.46
N VAL A 71 -20.20 0.73 -14.25
CA VAL A 71 -21.17 0.30 -13.25
C VAL A 71 -22.18 1.43 -13.06
N ASN A 72 -23.45 1.10 -13.11
CA ASN A 72 -24.52 2.03 -12.79
C ASN A 72 -24.44 2.47 -11.32
N PRO A 73 -24.96 3.66 -10.96
CA PRO A 73 -24.85 4.21 -9.61
C PRO A 73 -25.34 3.28 -8.49
N ASP A 74 -26.39 2.51 -8.73
CA ASP A 74 -26.95 1.52 -7.81
C ASP A 74 -25.97 0.38 -7.51
N ILE A 75 -25.39 -0.22 -8.55
CA ILE A 75 -24.40 -1.29 -8.42
C ILE A 75 -23.07 -0.74 -7.85
N TYR A 76 -22.68 0.47 -8.24
CA TYR A 76 -21.47 1.11 -7.72
C TYR A 76 -21.56 1.34 -6.21
N PHE A 77 -22.72 1.76 -5.72
CA PHE A 77 -22.94 1.93 -4.28
C PHE A 77 -22.71 0.63 -3.51
N GLN A 78 -23.28 -0.47 -3.97
CA GLN A 78 -23.09 -1.79 -3.36
C GLN A 78 -21.60 -2.24 -3.39
N CYS A 79 -20.91 -1.98 -4.50
CA CYS A 79 -19.47 -2.26 -4.60
C CYS A 79 -18.66 -1.45 -3.59
N LYS A 80 -19.02 -0.19 -3.36
CA LYS A 80 -18.38 0.68 -2.37
C LYS A 80 -18.66 0.25 -0.95
N GLU A 81 -19.86 -0.14 -0.63
CA GLU A 81 -20.21 -0.71 0.67
C GLU A 81 -19.41 -1.99 0.95
N GLY A 82 -19.29 -2.88 -0.04
CA GLY A 82 -18.45 -4.07 0.07
C GLY A 82 -16.97 -3.76 0.31
N ALA A 83 -16.47 -2.61 -0.15
CA ALA A 83 -15.10 -2.16 0.09
C ALA A 83 -14.85 -1.67 1.52
N ASN A 84 -15.89 -1.36 2.31
CA ASN A 84 -15.75 -0.87 3.68
C ASN A 84 -15.05 -1.87 4.60
N VAL A 85 -15.21 -3.16 4.36
CA VAL A 85 -14.50 -4.21 5.10
C VAL A 85 -12.98 -4.04 4.97
N LYS A 86 -12.49 -3.72 3.76
CA LYS A 86 -11.07 -3.45 3.53
C LYS A 86 -10.63 -2.11 4.14
N ALA A 87 -11.47 -1.08 4.03
CA ALA A 87 -11.20 0.22 4.62
C ALA A 87 -11.06 0.14 6.15
N ALA A 88 -11.83 -0.70 6.80
CA ALA A 88 -11.81 -0.86 8.25
C ALA A 88 -10.47 -1.37 8.80
N VAL A 89 -9.73 -2.19 8.05
CA VAL A 89 -8.42 -2.73 8.48
C VAL A 89 -7.24 -1.80 8.16
N VAL A 90 -7.47 -0.73 7.39
CA VAL A 90 -6.41 0.19 6.96
C VAL A 90 -5.70 0.88 8.14
N PRO A 91 -6.40 1.46 9.14
CA PRO A 91 -5.72 2.18 10.23
C PRO A 91 -4.77 1.27 11.02
N GLU A 92 -5.20 0.07 11.35
CA GLU A 92 -4.40 -0.92 12.07
C GLU A 92 -3.19 -1.36 11.24
N THR A 93 -3.39 -1.64 9.96
CA THR A 93 -2.32 -2.02 9.04
C THR A 93 -1.26 -0.93 8.91
N VAL A 94 -1.66 0.33 8.77
CA VAL A 94 -0.73 1.47 8.71
C VAL A 94 0.04 1.62 10.00
N GLN A 95 -0.63 1.47 11.14
CA GLN A 95 0.02 1.56 12.44
C GLN A 95 1.05 0.45 12.64
N HIS A 96 0.73 -0.77 12.23
CA HIS A 96 1.65 -1.91 12.27
C HIS A 96 2.97 -1.61 11.52
N TYR A 97 2.89 -1.09 10.31
CA TYR A 97 4.09 -0.78 9.53
C TYR A 97 4.85 0.46 10.03
N LYS A 98 4.17 1.42 10.65
CA LYS A 98 4.84 2.55 11.33
C LYS A 98 5.69 2.06 12.50
N ILE A 99 5.15 1.17 13.33
CA ILE A 99 5.85 0.62 14.50
C ILE A 99 7.00 -0.30 14.06
N GLY A 100 6.76 -1.20 13.11
CA GLY A 100 7.77 -2.12 12.58
C GLY A 100 9.00 -1.37 12.07
N ARG A 101 8.81 -0.19 11.50
CA ARG A 101 9.87 0.66 11.04
C ARG A 101 10.65 1.37 12.14
N ALA A 102 9.98 1.86 13.18
CA ALA A 102 10.66 2.41 14.36
C ALA A 102 11.63 1.36 14.95
N SER A 103 11.19 0.11 15.03
CA SER A 103 12.02 -1.02 15.49
C SER A 103 13.21 -1.34 14.58
N CYS A 104 13.13 -1.10 13.28
CA CYS A 104 14.28 -1.26 12.37
C CYS A 104 15.33 -0.16 12.59
N ARG A 105 14.93 1.06 12.93
CA ARG A 105 15.85 2.17 13.24
C ARG A 105 16.61 2.03 14.55
N GLU A 106 16.05 1.35 15.53
CA GLU A 106 16.68 1.16 16.84
C GLU A 106 17.74 0.04 16.86
N ARG A 107 17.91 -0.70 15.76
CA ARG A 107 18.89 -1.81 15.66
C ARG A 107 20.23 -1.43 15.07
N VAL A 108 20.51 -0.14 14.87
CA VAL A 108 21.81 0.36 14.38
C VAL A 108 22.63 0.91 15.55
#